data_3ca4ae67b6e99e6d99e4b111f09ca97d
#
_entry.id   3ca4ae67b6e99e6d99e4b111f09ca97d
#
_cell.length_a   1.000
_cell.length_b   1.000
_cell.length_c   1.000
_cell.angle_alpha   90.00
_cell.angle_beta   90.00
_cell.angle_gamma   90.00
#
_symmetry.space_group_name_H-M   'P 1'
#
loop_
_entity.id
_entity.type
_entity.pdbx_description
1 polymer ?
#
loop_
_entity_poly.entity_id
_entity_poly.type
_entity_poly.pdbx_seq_one_letter_code
_entity_poly.pdbx_strand_id
1 'polypeptide(L)'
;MKRSLQLNPDNRPATWQQVREWRDIHEVSPVDSQFGVFDCGPIADKRLYEQLDLFDYLTTLNEDGTLSWKRADNTWINLTKSELATVYHEIRVNRAQRAGLLHIKAAAYEAMGTKPNVVDLKSLSYWLN
;
A
#
# COMPACT_ATOMS: atom_id res chain seq x y z
N MET A 1 16.80 21.76 33.03
CA MET A 1 16.41 21.41 32.44
C MET A 1 15.54 20.63 32.11
N LYS A 2 14.94 20.67 31.69
CA LYS A 2 13.95 20.13 31.50
C LYS A 2 13.77 19.59 30.23
N ARG A 3 14.55 19.64 29.34
CA ARG A 3 14.41 19.17 28.16
C ARG A 3 14.29 17.77 28.14
N SER A 4 14.95 17.08 28.88
CA SER A 4 14.83 15.65 29.03
C SER A 4 13.40 15.23 29.37
N LEU A 5 12.61 16.19 29.86
CA LEU A 5 11.22 15.92 30.18
C LEU A 5 10.28 16.11 29.01
N GLN A 6 10.79 16.65 27.92
CA GLN A 6 9.96 16.79 26.73
C GLN A 6 9.92 15.49 25.98
N LEU A 7 8.74 14.97 25.81
CA LEU A 7 8.56 13.74 25.04
C LEU A 7 8.64 14.05 23.57
N ASN A 8 9.31 13.16 22.85
CA ASN A 8 9.19 13.16 21.39
C ASN A 8 7.71 12.98 21.08
N PRO A 9 7.08 13.81 20.23
CA PRO A 9 5.67 13.65 19.87
C PRO A 9 5.30 12.25 19.42
N ASP A 10 6.22 11.54 18.79
CA ASP A 10 5.98 10.19 18.30
C ASP A 10 5.96 9.14 19.41
N ASN A 11 6.47 9.47 20.59
CA ASN A 11 6.45 8.55 21.74
C ASN A 11 5.20 8.70 22.59
N ARG A 12 4.33 9.62 22.25
CA ARG A 12 3.08 9.80 22.99
C ARG A 12 2.06 8.77 22.54
N PRO A 13 1.13 8.38 23.44
CA PRO A 13 0.02 7.53 23.01
C PRO A 13 -0.79 8.21 21.90
N ALA A 14 -1.16 7.44 20.92
CA ALA A 14 -1.94 7.92 19.79
C ALA A 14 -3.40 8.16 20.22
N THR A 15 -4.11 9.00 19.47
CA THR A 15 -5.56 9.09 19.55
C THR A 15 -6.16 7.99 18.67
N TRP A 16 -7.45 7.66 18.92
CA TRP A 16 -8.13 6.70 18.06
C TRP A 16 -8.23 7.19 16.62
N GLN A 17 -8.34 8.51 16.43
CA GLN A 17 -8.30 9.09 15.09
C GLN A 17 -6.98 8.80 14.39
N GLN A 18 -5.85 8.95 15.09
CA GLN A 18 -4.54 8.64 14.54
C GLN A 18 -4.39 7.16 14.21
N VAL A 19 -4.94 6.27 15.04
CA VAL A 19 -4.95 4.84 14.75
C VAL A 19 -5.64 4.57 13.41
N ARG A 20 -6.81 5.17 13.21
CA ARG A 20 -7.55 5.00 11.96
C ARG A 20 -6.84 5.62 10.77
N GLU A 21 -6.24 6.80 10.94
CA GLU A 21 -5.50 7.48 9.87
C GLU A 21 -4.31 6.66 9.40
N TRP A 22 -3.53 6.13 10.33
CA TRP A 22 -2.37 5.30 9.96
C TRP A 22 -2.79 3.96 9.37
N ARG A 23 -3.88 3.38 9.84
CA ARG A 23 -4.44 2.19 9.20
C ARG A 23 -4.72 2.46 7.73
N ASP A 24 -5.37 3.58 7.42
CA ASP A 24 -5.73 3.92 6.05
C ASP A 24 -4.50 4.25 5.20
N ILE A 25 -3.50 4.91 5.79
CA ILE A 25 -2.23 5.18 5.11
C ILE A 25 -1.53 3.87 4.74
N HIS A 26 -1.44 2.94 5.68
CA HIS A 26 -0.77 1.66 5.44
C HIS A 26 -1.53 0.78 4.45
N GLU A 27 -2.83 0.92 4.37
CA GLU A 27 -3.64 0.13 3.44
C GLU A 27 -3.21 0.37 1.99
N VAL A 28 -2.81 1.59 1.65
CA VAL A 28 -2.44 1.96 0.28
C VAL A 28 -0.93 2.08 0.08
N SER A 29 -0.12 1.62 1.02
CA SER A 29 1.32 1.51 0.82
C SER A 29 1.62 0.53 -0.32
N PRO A 30 2.75 0.69 -1.03
CA PRO A 30 3.07 -0.22 -2.13
C PRO A 30 3.03 -1.69 -1.72
N VAL A 31 2.68 -2.55 -2.66
CA VAL A 31 2.54 -3.99 -2.43
C VAL A 31 3.35 -4.79 -3.44
N ASP A 32 3.66 -6.03 -3.07
CA ASP A 32 4.44 -6.93 -3.89
C ASP A 32 3.62 -7.56 -5.01
N SER A 33 4.28 -7.81 -6.12
CA SER A 33 3.87 -8.65 -7.22
C SER A 33 5.08 -9.48 -7.63
N GLN A 34 4.88 -10.53 -8.40
CA GLN A 34 6.00 -11.30 -8.93
C GLN A 34 6.89 -10.48 -9.89
N PHE A 35 6.42 -9.32 -10.34
CA PHE A 35 7.17 -8.43 -11.22
C PHE A 35 7.77 -7.22 -10.49
N GLY A 36 7.68 -7.19 -9.18
CA GLY A 36 8.25 -6.13 -8.35
C GLY A 36 7.23 -5.53 -7.40
N VAL A 37 7.59 -4.40 -6.80
CA VAL A 37 6.74 -3.66 -5.86
C VAL A 37 6.05 -2.53 -6.62
N PHE A 38 4.73 -2.42 -6.49
CA PHE A 38 3.93 -1.43 -7.21
C PHE A 38 3.06 -0.61 -6.27
N ASP A 39 2.76 0.61 -6.70
CA ASP A 39 1.75 1.42 -6.05
C ASP A 39 0.39 0.75 -6.18
N CYS A 40 -0.45 0.92 -5.18
CA CYS A 40 -1.79 0.36 -5.14
C CYS A 40 -2.78 1.39 -4.58
N GLY A 41 -4.03 1.01 -4.52
CA GLY A 41 -5.10 1.88 -4.04
C GLY A 41 -6.00 2.37 -5.17
N PRO A 42 -7.05 3.14 -4.86
CA PRO A 42 -8.09 3.44 -5.86
C PRO A 42 -7.57 4.11 -7.14
N ILE A 43 -6.62 5.04 -7.01
CA ILE A 43 -6.08 5.74 -8.18
C ILE A 43 -5.18 4.83 -9.00
N ALA A 44 -4.25 4.13 -8.34
CA ALA A 44 -3.33 3.22 -9.02
C ALA A 44 -4.08 2.07 -9.68
N ASP A 45 -5.03 1.48 -8.98
CA ASP A 45 -5.84 0.37 -9.49
C ASP A 45 -6.64 0.79 -10.72
N LYS A 46 -7.23 1.99 -10.69
CA LYS A 46 -8.00 2.51 -11.83
C LYS A 46 -7.12 2.72 -13.05
N ARG A 47 -5.95 3.33 -12.86
CA ARG A 47 -5.01 3.56 -13.97
C ARG A 47 -4.56 2.25 -14.60
N LEU A 48 -4.26 1.26 -13.76
CA LEU A 48 -3.81 -0.04 -14.23
C LEU A 48 -4.93 -0.77 -14.98
N TYR A 49 -6.15 -0.69 -14.48
CA TYR A 49 -7.32 -1.24 -15.16
C TYR A 49 -7.52 -0.61 -16.54
N GLU A 50 -7.39 0.71 -16.65
CA GLU A 50 -7.52 1.39 -17.95
C GLU A 50 -6.47 0.93 -18.94
N GLN A 51 -5.22 0.78 -18.49
CA GLN A 51 -4.15 0.29 -19.36
C GLN A 51 -4.43 -1.13 -19.83
N LEU A 52 -4.96 -1.97 -18.94
CA LEU A 52 -5.30 -3.34 -19.26
C LEU A 52 -6.48 -3.41 -20.24
N ASP A 53 -7.51 -2.61 -19.99
CA ASP A 53 -8.72 -2.55 -20.82
C ASP A 53 -8.39 -2.09 -22.23
N LEU A 54 -7.47 -1.13 -22.37
CA LEU A 54 -7.07 -0.54 -23.64
C LEU A 54 -5.80 -1.15 -24.20
N PHE A 55 -5.32 -2.26 -23.64
CA PHE A 55 -3.99 -2.80 -23.93
C PHE A 55 -3.75 -3.02 -25.41
N ASP A 56 -4.68 -3.68 -26.10
CA ASP A 56 -4.52 -4.02 -27.51
C ASP A 56 -4.41 -2.75 -28.37
N TYR A 57 -5.19 -1.73 -28.04
CA TYR A 57 -5.14 -0.45 -28.74
C TYR A 57 -3.82 0.29 -28.46
N LEU A 58 -3.42 0.34 -27.18
CA LEU A 58 -2.24 1.08 -26.76
C LEU A 58 -0.94 0.45 -27.28
N THR A 59 -0.94 -0.85 -27.56
CA THR A 59 0.23 -1.56 -28.07
C THR A 59 0.26 -1.66 -29.60
N THR A 60 -0.69 -1.06 -30.30
CA THR A 60 -0.75 -1.14 -31.76
C THR A 60 0.55 -0.72 -32.44
N LEU A 61 1.26 0.26 -31.87
CA LEU A 61 2.51 0.77 -32.42
C LEU A 61 3.75 0.19 -31.74
N ASN A 62 3.59 -0.73 -30.78
CA ASN A 62 4.71 -1.33 -30.06
C ASN A 62 5.04 -2.67 -30.69
N GLU A 63 6.27 -2.81 -31.21
CA GLU A 63 6.67 -4.02 -31.93
C GLU A 63 6.70 -5.25 -31.03
N ASP A 64 7.07 -5.09 -29.77
CA ASP A 64 7.15 -6.20 -28.83
C ASP A 64 5.83 -6.56 -28.14
N GLY A 65 4.77 -5.81 -28.41
CA GLY A 65 3.45 -6.09 -27.83
C GLY A 65 3.38 -5.91 -26.33
N THR A 66 4.22 -5.02 -25.74
CA THR A 66 4.24 -4.76 -24.32
C THR A 66 3.88 -3.29 -24.02
N LEU A 67 3.45 -3.05 -22.77
CA LEU A 67 3.33 -1.71 -22.21
C LEU A 67 4.34 -1.55 -21.10
N SER A 68 4.89 -0.34 -20.98
CA SER A 68 5.77 0.01 -19.87
C SER A 68 4.93 0.42 -18.66
N TRP A 69 5.26 -0.15 -17.52
CA TRP A 69 4.61 0.21 -16.26
C TRP A 69 5.68 0.52 -15.21
N LYS A 70 5.41 1.51 -14.36
CA LYS A 70 6.39 1.97 -13.39
C LYS A 70 6.19 1.30 -12.05
N ARG A 71 7.26 0.77 -11.47
CA ARG A 71 7.28 0.26 -10.11
C ARG A 71 7.30 1.39 -9.09
N ALA A 72 7.03 1.06 -7.84
CA ALA A 72 7.02 2.03 -6.75
C ALA A 72 8.38 2.73 -6.55
N ASP A 73 9.47 2.09 -6.91
CA ASP A 73 10.82 2.67 -6.81
C ASP A 73 11.21 3.51 -8.04
N ASN A 74 10.26 3.80 -8.92
CA ASN A 74 10.43 4.57 -10.16
C ASN A 74 11.19 3.84 -11.26
N THR A 75 11.46 2.55 -11.14
CA THR A 75 11.98 1.76 -12.26
C THR A 75 10.84 1.30 -13.16
N TRP A 76 11.13 1.09 -14.44
CA TRP A 76 10.13 0.69 -15.43
C TRP A 76 10.29 -0.77 -15.81
N ILE A 77 9.18 -1.42 -16.11
CA ILE A 77 9.17 -2.77 -16.64
C ILE A 77 8.22 -2.83 -17.82
N ASN A 78 8.58 -3.59 -18.85
CA ASN A 78 7.72 -3.83 -20.00
C ASN A 78 6.94 -5.12 -19.76
N LEU A 79 5.63 -5.06 -19.86
CA LEU A 79 4.76 -6.17 -19.55
C LEU A 79 3.86 -6.52 -20.73
N THR A 80 3.69 -7.82 -20.97
CA THR A 80 2.66 -8.32 -21.87
C THR A 80 1.28 -8.12 -21.22
N LYS A 81 0.22 -8.30 -22.00
CA LYS A 81 -1.14 -8.19 -21.47
C LYS A 81 -1.39 -9.16 -20.31
N SER A 82 -0.94 -10.40 -20.46
CA SER A 82 -1.07 -11.42 -19.43
C SER A 82 -0.31 -11.04 -18.16
N GLU A 83 0.91 -10.53 -18.31
CA GLU A 83 1.72 -10.08 -17.18
C GLU A 83 1.10 -8.88 -16.48
N LEU A 84 0.59 -7.92 -17.25
CA LEU A 84 -0.08 -6.76 -16.68
C LEU A 84 -1.35 -7.16 -15.91
N ALA A 85 -2.11 -8.11 -16.45
CA ALA A 85 -3.28 -8.68 -15.75
C ALA A 85 -2.88 -9.34 -14.44
N THR A 86 -1.75 -10.05 -14.43
CA THR A 86 -1.21 -10.67 -13.22
C THR A 86 -0.84 -9.62 -12.18
N VAL A 87 -0.14 -8.55 -12.58
CA VAL A 87 0.19 -7.44 -11.67
C VAL A 87 -1.08 -6.83 -11.09
N TYR A 88 -2.05 -6.54 -11.92
CA TYR A 88 -3.33 -5.96 -11.48
C TYR A 88 -4.01 -6.84 -10.43
N HIS A 89 -4.06 -8.14 -10.67
CA HIS A 89 -4.66 -9.09 -9.75
C HIS A 89 -3.87 -9.16 -8.43
N GLU A 90 -2.56 -9.33 -8.52
CA GLU A 90 -1.71 -9.50 -7.34
C GLU A 90 -1.69 -8.29 -6.43
N ILE A 91 -1.60 -7.08 -6.97
CA ILE A 91 -1.61 -5.88 -6.13
C ILE A 91 -2.95 -5.70 -5.42
N ARG A 92 -4.04 -6.06 -6.08
CA ARG A 92 -5.38 -5.98 -5.46
C ARG A 92 -5.56 -7.01 -4.36
N VAL A 93 -5.15 -8.26 -4.60
CA VAL A 93 -5.22 -9.33 -3.60
C VAL A 93 -4.35 -8.98 -2.40
N ASN A 94 -3.11 -8.59 -2.63
CA ASN A 94 -2.18 -8.30 -1.55
C ASN A 94 -2.62 -7.08 -0.74
N ARG A 95 -3.16 -6.05 -1.38
CA ARG A 95 -3.72 -4.91 -0.67
C ARG A 95 -4.93 -5.30 0.15
N ALA A 96 -5.84 -6.10 -0.41
CA ALA A 96 -7.05 -6.52 0.29
C ALA A 96 -6.71 -7.37 1.53
N GLN A 97 -5.75 -8.28 1.42
CA GLN A 97 -5.30 -9.07 2.55
C GLN A 97 -4.70 -8.19 3.65
N ARG A 98 -3.87 -7.23 3.26
CA ARG A 98 -3.28 -6.28 4.21
C ARG A 98 -4.36 -5.42 4.87
N ALA A 99 -5.32 -4.93 4.11
CA ALA A 99 -6.43 -4.16 4.65
C ALA A 99 -7.17 -4.94 5.74
N GLY A 100 -7.45 -6.22 5.50
CA GLY A 100 -8.07 -7.09 6.50
C GLY A 100 -7.26 -7.17 7.79
N LEU A 101 -5.95 -7.39 7.68
CA LEU A 101 -5.08 -7.45 8.85
C LEU A 101 -5.03 -6.12 9.59
N LEU A 102 -4.95 -5.01 8.89
CA LEU A 102 -4.92 -3.68 9.50
C LEU A 102 -6.21 -3.38 10.27
N HIS A 103 -7.36 -3.72 9.70
CA HIS A 103 -8.65 -3.51 10.37
C HIS A 103 -8.82 -4.40 11.61
N ILE A 104 -8.37 -5.65 11.54
CA ILE A 104 -8.36 -6.55 12.68
C ILE A 104 -7.49 -5.98 13.81
N LYS A 105 -6.30 -5.48 13.46
CA LYS A 105 -5.37 -4.92 14.45
C LYS A 105 -5.95 -3.66 15.11
N ALA A 106 -6.54 -2.77 14.33
CA ALA A 106 -7.18 -1.57 14.85
C ALA A 106 -8.33 -1.92 15.81
N ALA A 107 -9.14 -2.90 15.44
CA ALA A 107 -10.24 -3.36 16.29
C ALA A 107 -9.71 -3.98 17.60
N ALA A 108 -8.60 -4.70 17.55
CA ALA A 108 -7.98 -5.27 18.75
C ALA A 108 -7.50 -4.18 19.70
N TYR A 109 -6.92 -3.09 19.19
CA TYR A 109 -6.52 -1.95 20.02
C TYR A 109 -7.73 -1.33 20.72
N GLU A 110 -8.84 -1.13 20.00
CA GLU A 110 -10.06 -0.58 20.59
C GLU A 110 -10.63 -1.50 21.66
N ALA A 111 -10.68 -2.80 21.38
CA ALA A 111 -11.23 -3.78 22.32
C ALA A 111 -10.44 -3.85 23.63
N MET A 112 -9.12 -3.69 23.55
CA MET A 112 -8.26 -3.71 24.72
C MET A 112 -8.23 -2.38 25.47
N GLY A 113 -8.73 -1.31 24.85
CA GLY A 113 -8.65 0.03 25.42
C GLY A 113 -7.24 0.57 25.48
N THR A 114 -6.28 -0.11 24.85
CA THR A 114 -4.86 0.26 24.88
C THR A 114 -4.49 0.93 23.57
N LYS A 115 -3.96 2.14 23.67
CA LYS A 115 -3.52 2.88 22.50
C LYS A 115 -2.03 2.68 22.26
N PRO A 116 -1.62 2.35 21.03
CA PRO A 116 -0.19 2.31 20.70
C PRO A 116 0.38 3.71 20.65
N ASN A 117 1.71 3.80 20.65
CA ASN A 117 2.40 5.08 20.46
C ASN A 117 2.36 5.46 18.97
N VAL A 118 2.42 6.77 18.70
CA VAL A 118 2.42 7.26 17.32
C VAL A 118 3.59 6.70 16.53
N VAL A 119 4.77 6.56 17.16
CA VAL A 119 5.95 6.00 16.48
C VAL A 119 5.68 4.58 15.98
N ASP A 120 4.96 3.78 16.75
CA ASP A 120 4.63 2.42 16.35
C ASP A 120 3.62 2.39 15.20
N LEU A 121 2.66 3.31 15.21
CA LEU A 121 1.66 3.41 14.14
C LEU A 121 2.27 3.72 12.79
N LYS A 122 3.40 4.41 12.75
CA LYS A 122 4.09 4.75 11.50
C LYS A 122 4.74 3.54 10.84
N SER A 123 4.95 2.47 11.58
CA SER A 123 5.63 1.27 11.08
C SER A 123 4.63 0.23 10.61
N LEU A 124 4.62 -0.05 9.31
CA LEU A 124 3.77 -1.09 8.75
C LEU A 124 4.07 -2.46 9.39
N SER A 125 5.34 -2.76 9.65
CA SER A 125 5.71 -4.05 10.26
C SER A 125 5.13 -4.21 11.65
N TYR A 126 5.01 -3.12 12.42
CA TYR A 126 4.35 -3.15 13.72
C TYR A 126 2.89 -3.57 13.59
N TRP A 127 2.19 -3.04 12.58
CA TRP A 127 0.79 -3.38 12.33
C TRP A 127 0.60 -4.84 11.93
N LEU A 128 1.56 -5.42 11.24
CA LEU A 128 1.41 -6.74 10.66
C LEU A 128 1.99 -7.87 11.55
N ASN A 129 2.57 -7.51 12.68
CA ASN A 129 3.12 -8.51 13.62
C ASN A 129 2.16 -8.88 14.75
#